data_e7b8ab05efc2db49200ba76afc78d679
#
_entry.id   e7b8ab05efc2db49200ba76afc78d679
#
_cell.length_a   1.000
_cell.length_b   1.000
_cell.length_c   1.000
_cell.angle_alpha   90.00
_cell.angle_beta   90.00
_cell.angle_gamma   90.00
#
_symmetry.space_group_name_H-M   'P 1'
#
loop_
_entity.id
_entity.type
_entity.pdbx_description
1 polymer ?
#
loop_
_entity_poly.entity_id
_entity_poly.type
_entity_poly.pdbx_seq_one_letter_code
_entity_poly.pdbx_strand_id
1 'polypeptide(L)'
;MKKKIILIVLVMLVGFVAGAYRAYDSIFPKAKPIKQLKASEVGSIYICNNDENKVEISDSEIEELCTYINAAEPTRIMSVNDYPDVRPYYVIEIETVDRHFRYMIYERNGKVYVELPYEGIYVIDAKVIDILQ
;
A
#
# COMPACT_ATOMS: atom_id res chain seq x y z
N MET A 1 31.14 -41.21 0.08
CA MET A 1 29.74 -41.36 0.58
C MET A 1 29.27 -40.11 1.30
N LYS A 2 29.95 -39.59 2.32
CA LYS A 2 29.50 -38.40 3.11
C LYS A 2 29.17 -37.15 2.28
N LYS A 3 30.00 -36.78 1.28
CA LYS A 3 29.76 -35.64 0.40
C LYS A 3 28.49 -35.72 -0.43
N LYS A 4 28.14 -36.93 -0.92
CA LYS A 4 26.90 -37.13 -1.69
C LYS A 4 25.65 -37.02 -0.80
N ILE A 5 25.73 -37.53 0.44
CA ILE A 5 24.63 -37.41 1.40
C ILE A 5 24.39 -35.94 1.77
N ILE A 6 25.47 -35.16 2.04
CA ILE A 6 25.38 -33.73 2.34
C ILE A 6 24.70 -33.00 1.17
N LEU A 7 25.09 -33.30 -0.07
CA LEU A 7 24.48 -32.62 -1.23
C LEU A 7 22.99 -32.94 -1.35
N ILE A 8 22.58 -34.20 -1.14
CA ILE A 8 21.17 -34.61 -1.19
C ILE A 8 20.35 -33.87 -0.10
N VAL A 9 20.87 -33.82 1.12
CA VAL A 9 20.22 -33.11 2.23
C VAL A 9 20.07 -31.64 1.92
N LEU A 10 21.08 -31.01 1.32
CA LEU A 10 21.04 -29.58 0.94
C LEU A 10 19.98 -29.31 -0.14
N VAL A 11 19.88 -30.18 -1.15
CA VAL A 11 18.87 -30.06 -2.21
C VAL A 11 17.46 -30.23 -1.63
N MET A 12 17.26 -31.20 -0.73
CA MET A 12 15.97 -31.39 -0.07
C MET A 12 15.59 -30.18 0.80
N LEU A 13 16.54 -29.60 1.53
CA LEU A 13 16.32 -28.40 2.35
C LEU A 13 15.89 -27.20 1.48
N VAL A 14 16.59 -26.95 0.38
CA VAL A 14 16.24 -25.88 -0.57
C VAL A 14 14.86 -26.12 -1.17
N GLY A 15 14.54 -27.36 -1.56
CA GLY A 15 13.22 -27.72 -2.08
C GLY A 15 12.11 -27.50 -1.04
N PHE A 16 12.35 -27.86 0.21
CA PHE A 16 11.41 -27.65 1.31
C PHE A 16 11.16 -26.16 1.58
N VAL A 17 12.23 -25.35 1.66
CA VAL A 17 12.12 -23.90 1.87
C VAL A 17 11.37 -23.23 0.71
N ALA A 18 11.67 -23.59 -0.53
CA ALA A 18 10.98 -23.07 -1.71
C ALA A 18 9.48 -23.47 -1.72
N GLY A 19 9.17 -24.71 -1.33
CA GLY A 19 7.80 -25.18 -1.21
C GLY A 19 7.03 -24.48 -0.11
N ALA A 20 7.65 -24.31 1.05
CA ALA A 20 7.05 -23.57 2.17
C ALA A 20 6.80 -22.09 1.83
N TYR A 21 7.71 -21.44 1.11
CA TYR A 21 7.55 -20.08 0.66
C TYR A 21 6.37 -19.93 -0.33
N ARG A 22 6.25 -20.85 -1.29
CA ARG A 22 5.12 -20.85 -2.24
C ARG A 22 3.77 -21.10 -1.54
N ALA A 23 3.73 -22.02 -0.58
CA ALA A 23 2.53 -22.28 0.21
C ALA A 23 2.14 -21.03 1.02
N TYR A 24 3.11 -20.36 1.65
CA TYR A 24 2.88 -19.10 2.37
C TYR A 24 2.34 -18.01 1.45
N ASP A 25 2.92 -17.82 0.25
CA ASP A 25 2.44 -16.84 -0.74
C ASP A 25 1.02 -17.15 -1.22
N SER A 26 0.64 -18.41 -1.31
CA SER A 26 -0.71 -18.82 -1.70
C SER A 26 -1.75 -18.56 -0.61
N ILE A 27 -1.38 -18.73 0.65
CA ILE A 27 -2.29 -18.54 1.80
C ILE A 27 -2.38 -17.04 2.17
N PHE A 28 -1.28 -16.31 2.06
CA PHE A 28 -1.16 -14.90 2.41
C PHE A 28 -0.62 -14.08 1.22
N PRO A 29 -1.40 -13.93 0.15
CA PRO A 29 -0.94 -13.18 -1.02
C PRO A 29 -0.72 -11.71 -0.67
N LYS A 30 0.25 -11.09 -1.32
CA LYS A 30 0.37 -9.62 -1.29
C LYS A 30 -0.79 -9.00 -2.05
N ALA A 31 -1.16 -7.78 -1.66
CA ALA A 31 -2.07 -6.96 -2.44
C ALA A 31 -1.56 -6.81 -3.89
N LYS A 32 -2.46 -6.60 -4.84
CA LYS A 32 -2.08 -6.30 -6.22
C LYS A 32 -1.42 -4.91 -6.26
N PRO A 33 -0.46 -4.65 -7.17
CA PRO A 33 0.09 -3.32 -7.34
C PRO A 33 -1.01 -2.28 -7.58
N ILE A 34 -0.85 -1.09 -7.02
CA ILE A 34 -1.79 0.02 -7.26
C ILE A 34 -1.81 0.34 -8.76
N LYS A 35 -3.01 0.52 -9.30
CA LYS A 35 -3.16 1.02 -10.67
C LYS A 35 -2.58 2.43 -10.75
N GLN A 36 -1.81 2.72 -11.79
CA GLN A 36 -1.18 4.04 -11.96
C GLN A 36 -2.21 5.16 -11.89
N LEU A 37 -1.97 6.06 -10.95
CA LEU A 37 -2.74 7.25 -10.69
C LEU A 37 -2.16 8.43 -11.48
N LYS A 38 -3.03 9.26 -12.07
CA LYS A 38 -2.64 10.49 -12.75
C LYS A 38 -3.13 11.69 -11.95
N ALA A 39 -2.31 12.72 -11.88
CA ALA A 39 -2.65 13.96 -11.16
C ALA A 39 -3.99 14.57 -11.64
N SER A 40 -4.29 14.50 -12.93
CA SER A 40 -5.54 14.99 -13.52
C SER A 40 -6.80 14.21 -13.09
N GLU A 41 -6.64 13.05 -12.43
CA GLU A 41 -7.74 12.22 -11.94
C GLU A 41 -8.03 12.48 -10.44
N VAL A 42 -7.21 13.28 -9.76
CA VAL A 42 -7.39 13.61 -8.34
C VAL A 42 -8.48 14.68 -8.21
N GLY A 43 -9.57 14.33 -7.55
CA GLY A 43 -10.70 15.23 -7.34
C GLY A 43 -10.56 16.09 -6.08
N SER A 44 -10.22 15.47 -4.94
CA SER A 44 -10.15 16.18 -3.67
C SER A 44 -9.27 15.47 -2.64
N ILE A 45 -8.76 16.23 -1.69
CA ILE A 45 -7.98 15.73 -0.56
C ILE A 45 -8.55 16.28 0.74
N TYR A 46 -8.76 15.41 1.71
CA TYR A 46 -9.32 15.75 3.01
C TYR A 46 -8.47 15.18 4.14
N ILE A 47 -8.46 15.88 5.27
CA ILE A 47 -7.97 15.32 6.53
C ILE A 47 -9.18 14.81 7.32
N CYS A 48 -9.23 13.53 7.60
CA CYS A 48 -10.22 12.94 8.49
C CYS A 48 -9.67 12.82 9.91
N ASN A 49 -9.84 13.92 10.64
CA ASN A 49 -9.75 13.95 12.10
C ASN A 49 -11.18 13.88 12.68
N ASN A 50 -11.48 14.63 13.70
CA ASN A 50 -12.84 14.79 14.23
C ASN A 50 -13.69 15.70 13.34
N ASP A 51 -13.04 16.61 12.60
CA ASP A 51 -13.65 17.51 11.62
C ASP A 51 -13.03 17.22 10.24
N GLU A 52 -13.85 17.13 9.19
CA GLU A 52 -13.40 16.97 7.82
C GLU A 52 -12.88 18.33 7.31
N ASN A 53 -11.57 18.49 7.30
CA ASN A 53 -10.93 19.67 6.73
C ASN A 53 -10.34 19.34 5.36
N LYS A 54 -10.70 20.12 4.34
CA LYS A 54 -10.09 19.99 3.02
C LYS A 54 -8.65 20.49 3.07
N VAL A 55 -7.73 19.70 2.52
CA VAL A 55 -6.34 20.09 2.31
C VAL A 55 -6.23 20.73 0.93
N GLU A 56 -5.73 21.96 0.88
CA GLU A 56 -5.41 22.61 -0.38
C GLU A 56 -3.93 22.40 -0.68
N ILE A 57 -3.65 21.72 -1.79
CA ILE A 57 -2.31 21.51 -2.29
C ILE A 57 -2.21 21.95 -3.76
N SER A 58 -1.03 22.32 -4.18
CA SER A 58 -0.75 22.76 -5.55
C SER A 58 -0.74 21.59 -6.55
N ASP A 59 -0.88 21.90 -7.84
CA ASP A 59 -0.80 20.88 -8.90
C ASP A 59 0.52 20.11 -8.88
N SER A 60 1.64 20.78 -8.54
CA SER A 60 2.95 20.14 -8.42
C SER A 60 3.01 19.15 -7.24
N GLU A 61 2.37 19.46 -6.12
CA GLU A 61 2.26 18.57 -4.97
C GLU A 61 1.34 17.40 -5.26
N ILE A 62 0.29 17.59 -6.06
CA ILE A 62 -0.55 16.48 -6.56
C ILE A 62 0.25 15.53 -7.43
N GLU A 63 1.11 16.04 -8.33
CA GLU A 63 1.99 15.21 -9.15
C GLU A 63 2.99 14.41 -8.29
N GLU A 64 3.57 15.05 -7.28
CA GLU A 64 4.48 14.38 -6.34
C GLU A 64 3.76 13.31 -5.51
N LEU A 65 2.58 13.61 -5.00
CA LEU A 65 1.71 12.67 -4.30
C LEU A 65 1.38 11.44 -5.15
N CYS A 66 1.00 11.65 -6.42
CA CYS A 66 0.76 10.56 -7.35
C CYS A 66 2.01 9.69 -7.55
N THR A 67 3.19 10.30 -7.59
CA THR A 67 4.47 9.59 -7.70
C THR A 67 4.70 8.67 -6.50
N TYR A 68 4.48 9.17 -5.27
CA TYR A 68 4.59 8.34 -4.06
C TYR A 68 3.56 7.22 -4.04
N ILE A 69 2.30 7.49 -4.37
CA ILE A 69 1.26 6.46 -4.42
C ILE A 69 1.59 5.37 -5.45
N ASN A 70 2.04 5.77 -6.63
CA ASN A 70 2.39 4.83 -7.69
C ASN A 70 3.63 3.97 -7.36
N ALA A 71 4.49 4.45 -6.48
CA ALA A 71 5.67 3.73 -5.98
C ALA A 71 5.39 2.91 -4.72
N ALA A 72 4.16 2.96 -4.18
CA ALA A 72 3.83 2.27 -2.94
C ALA A 72 3.95 0.74 -3.07
N GLU A 73 4.53 0.12 -2.04
CA GLU A 73 4.81 -1.31 -2.04
C GLU A 73 3.68 -2.12 -1.40
N PRO A 74 3.15 -3.14 -2.10
CA PRO A 74 2.07 -3.95 -1.58
C PRO A 74 2.50 -4.76 -0.35
N THR A 75 1.66 -4.75 0.68
CA THR A 75 1.82 -5.58 1.87
C THR A 75 0.96 -6.83 1.79
N ARG A 76 1.07 -7.69 2.82
CA ARG A 76 0.18 -8.84 3.04
C ARG A 76 -0.96 -8.51 4.01
N ILE A 77 -1.09 -7.25 4.42
CA ILE A 77 -2.16 -6.79 5.29
C ILE A 77 -3.39 -6.56 4.43
N MET A 78 -4.47 -7.22 4.79
CA MET A 78 -5.74 -7.06 4.08
C MET A 78 -6.45 -5.79 4.54
N SER A 79 -7.02 -5.06 3.61
CA SER A 79 -8.00 -4.02 3.90
C SER A 79 -9.39 -4.65 3.93
N VAL A 80 -10.03 -4.61 5.08
CA VAL A 80 -11.34 -5.25 5.30
C VAL A 80 -12.42 -4.27 5.76
N ASN A 81 -12.06 -3.01 5.91
CA ASN A 81 -12.93 -1.94 6.37
C ASN A 81 -13.03 -0.82 5.32
N ASP A 82 -14.09 -0.02 5.43
CA ASP A 82 -14.27 1.18 4.59
C ASP A 82 -13.29 2.30 4.96
N TYR A 83 -12.74 2.27 6.18
CA TYR A 83 -11.85 3.29 6.74
C TYR A 83 -10.76 2.64 7.59
N PRO A 84 -9.56 3.27 7.67
CA PRO A 84 -8.52 2.83 8.60
C PRO A 84 -9.00 2.86 10.06
N ASP A 85 -8.49 1.93 10.85
CA ASP A 85 -8.70 1.90 12.32
C ASP A 85 -7.77 2.87 13.07
N VAL A 86 -6.95 3.63 12.35
CA VAL A 86 -5.96 4.58 12.87
C VAL A 86 -6.37 6.00 12.50
N ARG A 87 -6.16 6.95 13.41
CA ARG A 87 -6.38 8.39 13.18
C ARG A 87 -5.18 9.21 13.65
N PRO A 88 -4.89 10.34 13.00
CA PRO A 88 -5.56 10.91 11.84
C PRO A 88 -5.26 10.14 10.55
N TYR A 89 -6.09 10.28 9.54
CA TYR A 89 -5.81 9.83 8.18
C TYR A 89 -6.27 10.86 7.17
N TYR A 90 -5.57 10.90 6.03
CA TYR A 90 -5.92 11.73 4.87
C TYR A 90 -6.75 10.90 3.90
N VAL A 91 -7.77 11.50 3.32
CA VAL A 91 -8.57 10.87 2.26
C VAL A 91 -8.29 11.60 0.96
N ILE A 92 -7.88 10.84 -0.06
CA ILE A 92 -7.70 11.32 -1.41
C ILE A 92 -8.81 10.70 -2.24
N GLU A 93 -9.69 11.53 -2.74
CA GLU A 93 -10.77 11.10 -3.62
C GLU A 93 -10.35 11.28 -5.08
N ILE A 94 -10.56 10.24 -5.86
CA ILE A 94 -10.16 10.19 -7.25
C ILE A 94 -11.40 9.84 -8.06
N GLU A 95 -11.77 10.76 -8.94
CA GLU A 95 -12.86 10.58 -9.87
C GLU A 95 -12.31 10.24 -11.26
N THR A 96 -12.69 9.08 -11.77
CA THR A 96 -12.50 8.71 -13.17
C THR A 96 -13.86 8.62 -13.87
N VAL A 97 -13.86 8.56 -15.19
CA VAL A 97 -15.10 8.48 -15.99
C VAL A 97 -16.03 7.34 -15.52
N ASP A 98 -15.45 6.24 -15.04
CA ASP A 98 -16.19 5.01 -14.71
C ASP A 98 -16.16 4.62 -13.23
N ARG A 99 -15.30 5.25 -12.40
CA ARG A 99 -15.06 4.81 -11.03
C ARG A 99 -14.67 5.96 -10.12
N HIS A 100 -15.11 5.84 -8.88
CA HIS A 100 -14.66 6.63 -7.75
C HIS A 100 -13.73 5.75 -6.90
N PHE A 101 -12.50 6.22 -6.69
CA PHE A 101 -11.54 5.58 -5.80
C PHE A 101 -11.28 6.45 -4.60
N ARG A 102 -11.03 5.80 -3.49
CA ARG A 102 -10.66 6.47 -2.25
C ARG A 102 -9.36 5.86 -1.75
N TYR A 103 -8.34 6.69 -1.65
CA TYR A 103 -7.06 6.34 -1.04
C TYR A 103 -6.98 6.97 0.33
N MET A 104 -6.60 6.19 1.33
CA MET A 104 -6.45 6.70 2.70
C MET A 104 -5.01 6.56 3.12
N ILE A 105 -4.38 7.70 3.50
CA ILE A 105 -2.99 7.74 3.94
C ILE A 105 -2.96 7.98 5.45
N TYR A 106 -2.20 7.16 6.17
CA TYR A 106 -2.05 7.25 7.61
C TYR A 106 -0.68 6.74 8.07
N GLU A 107 -0.28 7.18 9.28
CA GLU A 107 0.91 6.67 9.93
C GLU A 107 0.53 5.64 10.99
N ARG A 108 1.27 4.54 11.06
CA ARG A 108 1.15 3.51 12.08
C ARG A 108 2.52 2.93 12.41
N ASN A 109 2.90 2.97 13.69
CA ASN A 109 4.18 2.40 14.17
C ASN A 109 5.41 2.93 13.43
N GLY A 110 5.46 4.24 13.12
CA GLY A 110 6.57 4.88 12.43
C GLY A 110 6.70 4.53 10.95
N LYS A 111 5.65 3.96 10.34
CA LYS A 111 5.54 3.73 8.91
C LYS A 111 4.29 4.38 8.37
N VAL A 112 4.39 4.89 7.15
CA VAL A 112 3.25 5.46 6.43
C VAL A 112 2.67 4.42 5.48
N TYR A 113 1.37 4.35 5.46
CA TYR A 113 0.60 3.44 4.63
C TYR A 113 -0.39 4.19 3.77
N VAL A 114 -0.64 3.65 2.59
CA VAL A 114 -1.82 3.98 1.78
C VAL A 114 -2.73 2.75 1.73
N GLU A 115 -3.99 2.94 2.03
CA GLU A 115 -5.01 1.90 2.05
C GLU A 115 -6.07 2.17 0.97
N LEU A 116 -6.36 1.14 0.20
CA LEU A 116 -7.49 1.09 -0.70
C LEU A 116 -8.50 0.10 -0.09
N PRO A 117 -9.70 0.55 0.28
CA PRO A 117 -10.71 -0.29 0.89
C PRO A 117 -10.97 -1.55 0.09
N TYR A 118 -10.90 -2.71 0.75
CA TYR A 118 -11.12 -4.04 0.18
C TYR A 118 -10.13 -4.48 -0.91
N GLU A 119 -9.15 -3.64 -1.27
CA GLU A 119 -8.12 -3.98 -2.25
C GLU A 119 -6.78 -4.30 -1.60
N GLY A 120 -6.34 -3.49 -0.65
CA GLY A 120 -5.10 -3.74 0.08
C GLY A 120 -4.52 -2.54 0.81
N ILE A 121 -3.45 -2.84 1.56
CA ILE A 121 -2.66 -1.86 2.30
C ILE A 121 -1.23 -1.91 1.76
N TYR A 122 -0.64 -0.75 1.53
CA TYR A 122 0.67 -0.56 0.90
C TYR A 122 1.54 0.33 1.78
N VAL A 123 2.84 0.04 1.83
CA VAL A 123 3.82 0.95 2.43
C VAL A 123 4.16 2.04 1.43
N ILE A 124 4.15 3.28 1.88
CA ILE A 124 4.47 4.46 1.06
C ILE A 124 5.61 5.25 1.72
N ASP A 125 6.34 6.05 0.93
CA ASP A 125 7.38 6.92 1.46
C ASP A 125 6.79 7.93 2.46
N ALA A 126 7.44 8.09 3.61
CA ALA A 126 6.97 8.97 4.69
C ALA A 126 6.91 10.45 4.27
N LYS A 127 7.68 10.85 3.27
CA LYS A 127 7.66 12.22 2.72
C LYS A 127 6.28 12.64 2.19
N VAL A 128 5.41 11.69 1.87
CA VAL A 128 4.04 11.99 1.47
C VAL A 128 3.29 12.79 2.53
N ILE A 129 3.63 12.62 3.81
CA ILE A 129 2.99 13.35 4.91
C ILE A 129 3.34 14.84 4.86
N ASP A 130 4.55 15.20 4.43
CA ASP A 130 4.99 16.61 4.33
C ASP A 130 4.16 17.38 3.29
N ILE A 131 3.60 16.70 2.29
CA ILE A 131 2.71 17.30 1.28
C ILE A 131 1.29 17.48 1.84
N LEU A 132 0.88 16.65 2.79
CA LEU A 132 -0.48 16.59 3.30
C LEU A 132 -0.69 17.41 4.58
N GLN A 133 0.36 18.02 5.12
CA GLN A 133 0.33 18.89 6.31
C GLN A 133 0.28 20.37 5.93
#